data_b6b75e57d88125f62945eec0f25480a3
#
_entry.id   b6b75e57d88125f62945eec0f25480a3
#
_cell.length_a   1.000
_cell.length_b   1.000
_cell.length_c   1.000
_cell.angle_alpha   90.00
_cell.angle_beta   90.00
_cell.angle_gamma   90.00
#
_symmetry.space_group_name_H-M   'P 1'
#
loop_
_entity.id
_entity.type
_entity.pdbx_description
1 polymer ?
#
loop_
_entity_poly.entity_id
_entity_poly.type
_entity_poly.pdbx_seq_one_letter_code
_entity_poly.pdbx_strand_id
1 'polypeptide(L)'
;DHIGGNEHASFLEYAYWKKSFFKNCKKVLLNRDDPFSFEIAADKNGVCSWYSASVCADGYASEIEKDVEIDGLYQHFLWHWQKMPARSISLKLPGLCNVGNAAAALSAFCLLTSDEQYDSYQLDFSTFSVRGRFEMVGHFQGGTIMIDYAHNEASLKNLLESLRAYNPNRILCMFGCGGNRSAVRRSAMGRVSSELADLTIITQDNSRDEPFEQILADILLGVTGDYVVIRDRKEAIGYCMSQMRPGDLLVLVGKGHEDTQEIAGKVEAFSERDIVESIEKTKKGKVSK
;
A
#
# COMPACT_ATOMS: atom_id res chain seq x y z
N ASP A 1 -2.88 -11.30 9.31
CA ASP A 1 -4.28 -11.25 8.89
C ASP A 1 -4.94 -12.63 8.80
N HIS A 2 -4.15 -13.68 8.54
CA HIS A 2 -4.63 -15.05 8.38
C HIS A 2 -4.50 -15.92 9.63
N ILE A 3 -4.23 -15.33 10.79
CA ILE A 3 -4.08 -16.02 12.06
C ILE A 3 -5.29 -15.75 12.94
N GLY A 4 -5.91 -16.82 13.43
CA GLY A 4 -7.15 -16.77 14.20
C GLY A 4 -8.41 -16.92 13.34
N GLY A 5 -9.56 -17.00 13.98
CA GLY A 5 -10.83 -17.29 13.30
C GLY A 5 -10.85 -18.68 12.68
N ASN A 6 -11.29 -18.78 11.42
CA ASN A 6 -11.45 -20.05 10.71
C ASN A 6 -10.27 -20.37 9.75
N GLU A 7 -9.18 -19.57 9.73
CA GLU A 7 -8.11 -19.76 8.75
C GLU A 7 -6.96 -20.59 9.33
N HIS A 8 -6.08 -19.99 10.15
CA HIS A 8 -4.94 -20.66 10.75
C HIS A 8 -4.91 -20.47 12.26
N ALA A 9 -4.68 -21.54 13.01
CA ALA A 9 -4.64 -21.47 14.48
C ALA A 9 -3.41 -20.72 15.01
N SER A 10 -2.32 -20.67 14.24
CA SER A 10 -1.08 -20.02 14.63
C SER A 10 -0.24 -19.56 13.44
N PHE A 11 0.75 -18.68 13.70
CA PHE A 11 1.75 -18.31 12.72
C PHE A 11 2.56 -19.53 12.24
N LEU A 12 2.86 -20.49 13.10
CA LEU A 12 3.62 -21.69 12.74
C LEU A 12 2.84 -22.56 11.74
N GLU A 13 1.53 -22.70 11.91
CA GLU A 13 0.69 -23.40 10.95
C GLU A 13 0.65 -22.69 9.59
N TYR A 14 0.43 -21.38 9.60
CA TYR A 14 0.48 -20.56 8.38
C TYR A 14 1.84 -20.72 7.66
N ALA A 15 2.93 -20.60 8.40
CA ALA A 15 4.29 -20.76 7.90
C ALA A 15 4.53 -22.17 7.31
N TYR A 16 4.03 -23.22 7.97
CA TYR A 16 4.12 -24.60 7.48
C TYR A 16 3.48 -24.78 6.11
N TRP A 17 2.27 -24.23 5.92
CA TRP A 17 1.57 -24.32 4.63
C TRP A 17 2.30 -23.53 3.54
N LYS A 18 2.82 -22.35 3.86
CA LYS A 18 3.66 -21.58 2.93
C LYS A 18 4.91 -22.36 2.51
N LYS A 19 5.64 -22.94 3.44
CA LYS A 19 6.83 -23.77 3.15
C LYS A 19 6.49 -24.99 2.29
N SER A 20 5.36 -25.64 2.57
CA SER A 20 4.92 -26.84 1.86
C SER A 20 4.69 -26.58 0.37
N PHE A 21 4.19 -25.37 0.00
CA PHE A 21 4.03 -24.96 -1.38
C PHE A 21 5.35 -25.03 -2.17
N PHE A 22 6.44 -24.53 -1.57
CA PHE A 22 7.75 -24.45 -2.26
C PHE A 22 8.41 -25.80 -2.50
N LYS A 23 8.07 -26.84 -1.73
CA LYS A 23 8.70 -28.18 -1.87
C LYS A 23 8.58 -28.76 -3.28
N ASN A 24 7.47 -28.50 -3.94
CA ASN A 24 7.15 -29.04 -5.25
C ASN A 24 7.51 -28.10 -6.42
N CYS A 25 8.04 -26.90 -6.14
CA CYS A 25 8.43 -25.95 -7.18
C CYS A 25 9.76 -26.34 -7.81
N LYS A 26 9.85 -26.31 -9.15
CA LYS A 26 11.10 -26.58 -9.88
C LYS A 26 12.10 -25.44 -9.75
N LYS A 27 11.63 -24.18 -9.81
CA LYS A 27 12.40 -22.95 -9.61
C LYS A 27 11.79 -22.19 -8.46
N VAL A 28 12.60 -21.65 -7.58
CA VAL A 28 12.18 -20.91 -6.40
C VAL A 28 12.93 -19.59 -6.36
N LEU A 29 12.20 -18.51 -6.25
CA LEU A 29 12.71 -17.16 -6.06
C LEU A 29 12.26 -16.67 -4.69
N LEU A 30 13.19 -16.29 -3.84
CA LEU A 30 12.95 -15.92 -2.45
C LEU A 30 13.36 -14.48 -2.16
N ASN A 31 12.63 -13.83 -1.27
CA ASN A 31 12.97 -12.50 -0.78
C ASN A 31 14.09 -12.59 0.26
N ARG A 32 15.26 -12.00 -0.04
CA ARG A 32 16.39 -11.98 0.87
C ARG A 32 16.21 -11.01 2.04
N ASP A 33 15.31 -10.06 1.91
CA ASP A 33 14.99 -9.08 2.96
C ASP A 33 14.05 -9.69 4.04
N ASP A 34 13.45 -10.87 3.77
CA ASP A 34 12.58 -11.58 4.70
C ASP A 34 13.33 -12.75 5.37
N PRO A 35 13.57 -12.70 6.70
CA PRO A 35 14.23 -13.79 7.41
C PRO A 35 13.59 -15.17 7.24
N PHE A 36 12.25 -15.23 7.09
CA PHE A 36 11.54 -16.50 6.89
C PHE A 36 11.90 -17.19 5.56
N SER A 37 12.35 -16.46 4.58
CA SER A 37 12.83 -17.00 3.30
C SER A 37 14.00 -17.96 3.46
N PHE A 38 14.87 -17.74 4.44
CA PHE A 38 16.00 -18.64 4.73
C PHE A 38 15.53 -19.99 5.29
N GLU A 39 14.44 -20.01 6.05
CA GLU A 39 13.84 -21.27 6.51
C GLU A 39 13.23 -22.07 5.35
N ILE A 40 12.63 -21.36 4.36
CA ILE A 40 12.12 -22.02 3.15
C ILE A 40 13.28 -22.62 2.36
N ALA A 41 14.37 -21.85 2.18
CA ALA A 41 15.55 -22.31 1.46
C ALA A 41 16.21 -23.54 2.09
N ALA A 42 16.28 -23.58 3.44
CA ALA A 42 16.87 -24.70 4.17
C ALA A 42 16.12 -26.02 3.96
N ASP A 43 14.79 -25.98 3.76
CA ASP A 43 13.96 -27.16 3.52
C ASP A 43 13.94 -27.58 2.04
N LYS A 44 14.53 -26.78 1.14
CA LYS A 44 14.51 -27.01 -0.30
C LYS A 44 15.76 -27.76 -0.75
N ASN A 45 15.57 -28.98 -1.23
CA ASN A 45 16.62 -29.73 -1.92
C ASN A 45 16.81 -29.17 -3.33
N GLY A 46 17.55 -28.07 -3.48
CA GLY A 46 17.80 -27.44 -4.77
C GLY A 46 18.26 -26.00 -4.64
N VAL A 47 18.66 -25.43 -5.78
CA VAL A 47 19.12 -24.04 -5.84
C VAL A 47 17.92 -23.11 -5.81
N CYS A 48 17.92 -22.19 -4.85
CA CYS A 48 17.01 -21.06 -4.82
C CYS A 48 17.71 -19.84 -5.40
N SER A 49 16.97 -19.02 -6.14
CA SER A 49 17.38 -17.68 -6.51
C SER A 49 16.83 -16.65 -5.54
N TRP A 50 17.49 -15.54 -5.41
CA TRP A 50 17.17 -14.52 -4.40
C TRP A 50 16.95 -13.16 -5.06
N TYR A 51 15.97 -12.42 -4.56
CA TYR A 51 15.82 -11.00 -4.88
C TYR A 51 15.82 -10.16 -3.61
N SER A 52 16.12 -8.86 -3.77
CA SER A 52 16.13 -7.91 -2.65
C SER A 52 15.93 -6.48 -3.15
N ALA A 53 15.32 -5.65 -2.30
CA ALA A 53 15.32 -4.19 -2.45
C ALA A 53 16.42 -3.49 -1.63
N SER A 54 17.12 -4.22 -0.75
CA SER A 54 18.01 -3.62 0.27
C SER A 54 19.45 -4.12 0.21
N VAL A 55 19.65 -5.37 -0.20
CA VAL A 55 20.97 -6.03 -0.13
C VAL A 55 21.29 -6.76 -1.44
N CYS A 56 22.58 -7.00 -1.68
CA CYS A 56 23.03 -7.75 -2.86
C CYS A 56 22.44 -9.18 -2.86
N ALA A 57 21.85 -9.59 -3.96
CA ALA A 57 21.21 -10.88 -4.21
C ALA A 57 21.44 -11.29 -5.68
N ASP A 58 20.79 -12.37 -6.18
CA ASP A 58 20.83 -12.69 -7.63
C ASP A 58 20.19 -11.57 -8.46
N GLY A 59 19.03 -11.04 -7.97
CA GLY A 59 18.40 -9.84 -8.48
C GLY A 59 18.22 -8.81 -7.36
N TYR A 60 18.70 -7.59 -7.52
CA TYR A 60 18.58 -6.58 -6.47
C TYR A 60 18.52 -5.15 -7.01
N ALA A 61 17.92 -4.26 -6.22
CA ALA A 61 17.91 -2.83 -6.46
C ALA A 61 19.04 -2.13 -5.69
N SER A 62 19.60 -1.07 -6.28
CA SER A 62 20.57 -0.17 -5.65
C SER A 62 20.32 1.26 -6.11
N GLU A 63 20.96 2.24 -5.46
CA GLU A 63 20.88 3.65 -5.82
C GLU A 63 19.42 4.14 -5.92
N ILE A 64 18.63 3.84 -4.89
CA ILE A 64 17.20 4.17 -4.87
C ILE A 64 17.02 5.65 -4.58
N GLU A 65 16.54 6.40 -5.56
CA GLU A 65 16.19 7.81 -5.48
C GLU A 65 14.68 7.99 -5.52
N LYS A 66 14.19 9.09 -4.98
CA LYS A 66 12.77 9.45 -4.95
C LYS A 66 12.57 10.79 -5.63
N ASP A 67 11.53 10.88 -6.44
CA ASP A 67 11.19 12.10 -7.14
C ASP A 67 9.67 12.38 -7.08
N VAL A 68 9.31 13.65 -7.14
CA VAL A 68 7.92 14.13 -7.14
C VAL A 68 7.67 14.83 -8.46
N GLU A 69 6.90 14.19 -9.32
CA GLU A 69 6.49 14.76 -10.58
C GLU A 69 5.03 15.22 -10.54
N ILE A 70 4.59 16.00 -11.52
CA ILE A 70 3.24 16.56 -11.57
C ILE A 70 2.15 15.49 -11.60
N ASP A 71 2.47 14.31 -12.08
CA ASP A 71 1.52 13.21 -12.27
C ASP A 71 1.73 12.05 -11.28
N GLY A 72 2.68 12.15 -10.33
CA GLY A 72 2.88 11.13 -9.31
C GLY A 72 4.15 11.21 -8.49
N LEU A 73 4.29 10.22 -7.63
CA LEU A 73 5.47 9.99 -6.83
C LEU A 73 6.27 8.86 -7.48
N TYR A 74 7.53 9.12 -7.78
CA TYR A 74 8.40 8.18 -8.49
C TYR A 74 9.53 7.69 -7.61
N GLN A 75 10.02 6.51 -7.96
CA GLN A 75 11.27 5.95 -7.47
C GLN A 75 12.14 5.55 -8.67
N HIS A 76 13.39 5.96 -8.66
CA HIS A 76 14.39 5.59 -9.64
C HIS A 76 15.43 4.72 -8.97
N PHE A 77 15.84 3.63 -9.60
CA PHE A 77 16.84 2.73 -9.04
C PHE A 77 17.58 1.97 -10.14
N LEU A 78 18.78 1.50 -9.82
CA LEU A 78 19.51 0.54 -10.65
C LEU A 78 19.09 -0.86 -10.24
N TRP A 79 18.60 -1.63 -11.20
CA TRP A 79 18.30 -3.04 -11.01
C TRP A 79 19.39 -3.91 -11.59
N HIS A 80 19.86 -4.86 -10.82
CA HIS A 80 20.93 -5.80 -11.13
C HIS A 80 20.36 -7.21 -11.22
N TRP A 81 20.88 -7.99 -12.16
CA TRP A 81 20.61 -9.42 -12.26
C TRP A 81 21.92 -10.17 -12.52
N GLN A 82 22.41 -10.91 -11.52
CA GLN A 82 23.63 -11.71 -11.60
C GLN A 82 24.82 -10.93 -12.24
N LYS A 83 25.31 -11.40 -13.40
CA LYS A 83 26.43 -10.78 -14.13
C LYS A 83 25.99 -9.88 -15.27
N MET A 84 24.70 -9.66 -15.45
CA MET A 84 24.17 -8.81 -16.52
C MET A 84 24.40 -7.33 -16.23
N PRO A 85 24.46 -6.47 -17.25
CA PRO A 85 24.54 -5.02 -17.04
C PRO A 85 23.37 -4.51 -16.22
N ALA A 86 23.65 -3.60 -15.28
CA ALA A 86 22.60 -2.94 -14.50
C ALA A 86 21.68 -2.11 -15.41
N ARG A 87 20.40 -2.07 -15.07
CA ARG A 87 19.37 -1.29 -15.77
C ARG A 87 18.77 -0.24 -14.88
N SER A 88 18.64 0.96 -15.40
CA SER A 88 17.89 2.03 -14.73
C SER A 88 16.39 1.76 -14.86
N ILE A 89 15.69 1.78 -13.74
CA ILE A 89 14.25 1.58 -13.65
C ILE A 89 13.62 2.84 -13.06
N SER A 90 12.55 3.32 -13.69
CA SER A 90 11.68 4.36 -13.17
C SER A 90 10.32 3.72 -12.81
N LEU A 91 9.92 3.82 -11.55
CA LEU A 91 8.72 3.18 -11.01
C LEU A 91 7.79 4.21 -10.39
N LYS A 92 6.56 4.30 -10.89
CA LYS A 92 5.49 5.19 -10.39
C LYS A 92 4.69 4.57 -9.23
N LEU A 93 5.36 3.86 -8.34
CA LEU A 93 4.79 3.29 -7.12
C LEU A 93 5.73 3.56 -5.95
N PRO A 94 5.35 4.45 -5.01
CA PRO A 94 6.17 4.78 -3.85
C PRO A 94 6.43 3.59 -2.93
N GLY A 95 7.51 3.66 -2.15
CA GLY A 95 7.82 2.75 -1.07
C GLY A 95 8.79 1.62 -1.45
N LEU A 96 9.68 1.30 -0.52
CA LEU A 96 10.68 0.26 -0.69
C LEU A 96 10.05 -1.12 -0.97
N CYS A 97 8.85 -1.37 -0.44
CA CYS A 97 8.09 -2.59 -0.75
C CYS A 97 7.80 -2.74 -2.25
N ASN A 98 7.53 -1.63 -2.97
CA ASN A 98 7.27 -1.66 -4.40
C ASN A 98 8.56 -1.79 -5.23
N VAL A 99 9.69 -1.26 -4.75
CA VAL A 99 11.01 -1.59 -5.30
C VAL A 99 11.27 -3.10 -5.19
N GLY A 100 10.97 -3.69 -4.02
CA GLY A 100 11.06 -5.14 -3.80
C GLY A 100 10.13 -5.94 -4.73
N ASN A 101 8.90 -5.48 -4.92
CA ASN A 101 7.95 -6.08 -5.86
C ASN A 101 8.44 -6.03 -7.30
N ALA A 102 9.02 -4.90 -7.73
CA ALA A 102 9.63 -4.76 -9.04
C ALA A 102 10.86 -5.68 -9.19
N ALA A 103 11.74 -5.72 -8.19
CA ALA A 103 12.89 -6.62 -8.17
C ALA A 103 12.46 -8.10 -8.25
N ALA A 104 11.39 -8.48 -7.54
CA ALA A 104 10.83 -9.83 -7.61
C ALA A 104 10.30 -10.17 -9.01
N ALA A 105 9.52 -9.25 -9.60
CA ALA A 105 8.95 -9.45 -10.94
C ALA A 105 10.03 -9.56 -12.02
N LEU A 106 11.02 -8.66 -11.99
CA LEU A 106 12.15 -8.66 -12.91
C LEU A 106 13.01 -9.93 -12.75
N SER A 107 13.28 -10.34 -11.51
CA SER A 107 14.04 -11.57 -11.23
C SER A 107 13.28 -12.82 -11.68
N ALA A 108 11.96 -12.88 -11.46
CA ALA A 108 11.13 -13.97 -11.95
C ALA A 108 11.12 -14.03 -13.48
N PHE A 109 11.03 -12.88 -14.14
CA PHE A 109 11.14 -12.80 -15.60
C PHE A 109 12.46 -13.39 -16.09
N CYS A 110 13.59 -12.98 -15.51
CA CYS A 110 14.92 -13.49 -15.88
C CYS A 110 15.08 -14.99 -15.62
N LEU A 111 14.47 -15.52 -14.56
CA LEU A 111 14.47 -16.97 -14.30
C LEU A 111 13.69 -17.77 -15.34
N LEU A 112 12.74 -17.16 -16.03
CA LEU A 112 11.85 -17.82 -16.98
C LEU A 112 12.25 -17.59 -18.44
N THR A 113 13.10 -16.60 -18.72
CA THR A 113 13.56 -16.22 -20.07
C THR A 113 15.03 -16.58 -20.27
N SER A 114 15.50 -16.54 -21.52
CA SER A 114 16.93 -16.59 -21.84
C SER A 114 17.57 -15.20 -21.77
N ASP A 115 18.89 -15.16 -21.62
CA ASP A 115 19.65 -13.90 -21.58
C ASP A 115 19.44 -13.05 -22.85
N GLU A 116 19.36 -13.69 -24.03
CA GLU A 116 19.08 -13.00 -25.31
C GLU A 116 17.70 -12.35 -25.34
N GLN A 117 16.69 -13.02 -24.77
CA GLN A 117 15.34 -12.44 -24.64
C GLN A 117 15.34 -11.26 -23.68
N TYR A 118 16.06 -11.36 -22.57
CA TYR A 118 16.15 -10.28 -21.59
C TYR A 118 16.63 -8.96 -22.21
N ASP A 119 17.67 -9.00 -23.04
CA ASP A 119 18.24 -7.80 -23.66
C ASP A 119 17.31 -7.15 -24.70
N SER A 120 16.38 -7.91 -25.27
CA SER A 120 15.43 -7.42 -26.28
C SER A 120 14.24 -6.63 -25.71
N TYR A 121 13.96 -6.75 -24.40
CA TYR A 121 12.81 -6.08 -23.79
C TYR A 121 13.16 -4.68 -23.28
N GLN A 122 12.33 -3.72 -23.65
CA GLN A 122 12.30 -2.42 -22.97
C GLN A 122 11.40 -2.54 -21.74
N LEU A 123 12.01 -2.38 -20.56
CA LEU A 123 11.32 -2.45 -19.28
C LEU A 123 10.99 -1.02 -18.83
N ASP A 124 9.80 -0.56 -19.14
CA ASP A 124 9.30 0.75 -18.72
C ASP A 124 8.17 0.57 -17.69
N PHE A 125 8.39 1.04 -16.48
CA PHE A 125 7.43 1.05 -15.38
C PHE A 125 7.00 2.46 -14.98
N SER A 126 7.40 3.49 -15.75
CA SER A 126 7.06 4.89 -15.46
C SER A 126 5.57 5.17 -15.57
N THR A 127 4.84 4.39 -16.38
CA THR A 127 3.38 4.49 -16.53
C THR A 127 2.62 3.43 -15.72
N PHE A 128 3.34 2.54 -15.04
CA PHE A 128 2.73 1.43 -14.31
C PHE A 128 2.03 1.94 -13.05
N SER A 129 0.75 1.62 -12.92
CA SER A 129 -0.04 1.90 -11.74
C SER A 129 -0.91 0.71 -11.38
N VAL A 130 -1.19 0.55 -10.10
CA VAL A 130 -2.11 -0.46 -9.59
C VAL A 130 -3.28 0.24 -8.91
N ARG A 131 -4.49 0.00 -9.39
CA ARG A 131 -5.70 0.60 -8.82
C ARG A 131 -5.80 0.32 -7.32
N GLY A 132 -5.97 1.37 -6.53
CA GLY A 132 -6.06 1.29 -5.07
C GLY A 132 -4.75 0.97 -4.36
N ARG A 133 -3.58 1.17 -5.00
CA ARG A 133 -2.26 1.03 -4.39
C ARG A 133 -1.41 2.26 -4.70
N PHE A 134 -1.15 3.09 -3.70
CA PHE A 134 -0.47 4.38 -3.88
C PHE A 134 -1.03 5.18 -5.07
N GLU A 135 -2.31 5.04 -5.32
CA GLU A 135 -2.95 5.57 -6.53
C GLU A 135 -3.25 7.03 -6.36
N MET A 136 -2.60 7.89 -7.14
CA MET A 136 -2.95 9.30 -7.19
C MET A 136 -4.27 9.49 -7.94
N VAL A 137 -5.24 10.15 -7.30
CA VAL A 137 -6.60 10.32 -7.83
C VAL A 137 -6.99 11.78 -8.05
N GLY A 138 -6.19 12.72 -7.59
CA GLY A 138 -6.48 14.14 -7.80
C GLY A 138 -5.53 15.09 -7.10
N HIS A 139 -5.74 16.39 -7.40
CA HIS A 139 -5.06 17.50 -6.75
C HIS A 139 -6.07 18.52 -6.26
N PHE A 140 -5.94 18.96 -5.03
CA PHE A 140 -6.85 19.95 -4.47
C PHE A 140 -6.11 20.98 -3.62
N GLN A 141 -6.33 22.26 -3.87
CA GLN A 141 -5.70 23.38 -3.16
C GLN A 141 -4.15 23.32 -3.13
N GLY A 142 -3.51 22.73 -4.16
CA GLY A 142 -2.06 22.58 -4.22
C GLY A 142 -1.53 21.39 -3.43
N GLY A 143 -2.39 20.52 -2.91
CA GLY A 143 -2.04 19.25 -2.32
C GLY A 143 -2.42 18.08 -3.23
N THR A 144 -1.90 16.89 -2.93
CA THR A 144 -2.12 15.65 -3.69
C THR A 144 -3.05 14.71 -2.94
N ILE A 145 -3.95 14.02 -3.65
CA ILE A 145 -4.89 13.05 -3.08
C ILE A 145 -4.56 11.66 -3.60
N MET A 146 -4.42 10.71 -2.69
CA MET A 146 -4.10 9.32 -2.99
C MET A 146 -5.11 8.35 -2.36
N ILE A 147 -5.29 7.20 -2.99
CA ILE A 147 -6.05 6.06 -2.48
C ILE A 147 -5.11 4.87 -2.27
N ASP A 148 -5.26 4.18 -1.13
CA ASP A 148 -4.54 2.94 -0.86
C ASP A 148 -5.41 1.90 -0.14
N TYR A 149 -5.12 0.63 -0.38
CA TYR A 149 -5.83 -0.51 0.21
C TYR A 149 -5.27 -0.95 1.56
N ALA A 150 -4.35 -0.22 2.16
CA ALA A 150 -3.80 -0.57 3.47
C ALA A 150 -4.94 -0.74 4.49
N HIS A 151 -5.02 -1.90 5.14
CA HIS A 151 -6.13 -2.26 6.03
C HIS A 151 -5.68 -2.97 7.30
N ASN A 152 -4.38 -2.94 7.60
CA ASN A 152 -3.78 -3.46 8.82
C ASN A 152 -2.59 -2.60 9.23
N GLU A 153 -2.06 -2.85 10.45
CA GLU A 153 -0.97 -2.09 11.04
C GLU A 153 0.26 -1.99 10.12
N ALA A 154 0.77 -3.13 9.66
CA ALA A 154 1.99 -3.18 8.88
C ALA A 154 1.86 -2.45 7.53
N SER A 155 0.73 -2.64 6.84
CA SER A 155 0.49 -1.97 5.55
C SER A 155 0.28 -0.47 5.71
N LEU A 156 -0.43 -0.02 6.75
CA LEU A 156 -0.62 1.40 7.04
C LEU A 156 0.71 2.08 7.43
N LYS A 157 1.51 1.42 8.25
CA LYS A 157 2.85 1.90 8.61
C LYS A 157 3.73 2.07 7.37
N ASN A 158 3.84 1.02 6.57
CA ASN A 158 4.63 1.07 5.33
C ASN A 158 4.15 2.17 4.37
N LEU A 159 2.84 2.36 4.24
CA LEU A 159 2.25 3.42 3.44
C LEU A 159 2.69 4.80 3.92
N LEU A 160 2.44 5.12 5.20
CA LEU A 160 2.72 6.44 5.75
C LEU A 160 4.22 6.76 5.80
N GLU A 161 5.08 5.78 6.16
CA GLU A 161 6.53 5.94 6.10
C GLU A 161 7.02 6.17 4.68
N SER A 162 6.47 5.45 3.70
CA SER A 162 6.80 5.64 2.29
C SER A 162 6.43 7.03 1.80
N LEU A 163 5.24 7.53 2.16
CA LEU A 163 4.78 8.87 1.79
C LEU A 163 5.58 9.96 2.50
N ARG A 164 5.93 9.77 3.77
CA ARG A 164 6.74 10.72 4.54
C ARG A 164 8.13 10.93 3.93
N ALA A 165 8.67 9.92 3.26
CA ALA A 165 9.97 9.98 2.60
C ALA A 165 10.01 10.93 1.37
N TYR A 166 8.86 11.42 0.90
CA TYR A 166 8.74 12.46 -0.15
C TYR A 166 8.60 13.87 0.43
N ASN A 167 8.78 14.04 1.75
CA ASN A 167 8.76 15.31 2.46
C ASN A 167 7.50 16.17 2.23
N PRO A 168 6.29 15.61 2.30
CA PRO A 168 5.08 16.43 2.22
C PRO A 168 5.01 17.40 3.41
N ASN A 169 4.34 18.55 3.24
CA ASN A 169 4.13 19.49 4.33
C ASN A 169 3.34 18.85 5.48
N ARG A 170 2.25 18.15 5.14
CA ARG A 170 1.47 17.33 6.08
C ARG A 170 0.95 16.10 5.38
N ILE A 171 0.72 15.04 6.17
CA ILE A 171 -0.05 13.86 5.76
C ILE A 171 -1.38 13.87 6.51
N LEU A 172 -2.48 13.97 5.77
CA LEU A 172 -3.83 13.77 6.28
C LEU A 172 -4.21 12.31 5.98
N CYS A 173 -4.40 11.50 7.03
CA CYS A 173 -4.74 10.08 6.89
C CYS A 173 -6.21 9.85 7.22
N MET A 174 -7.02 9.51 6.22
CA MET A 174 -8.42 9.14 6.42
C MET A 174 -8.56 7.62 6.30
N PHE A 175 -9.08 6.98 7.34
CA PHE A 175 -9.34 5.55 7.34
C PHE A 175 -10.56 5.15 8.16
N GLY A 176 -11.01 3.94 7.94
CA GLY A 176 -11.96 3.20 8.76
C GLY A 176 -11.53 1.76 8.88
N CYS A 177 -12.21 0.99 9.71
CA CYS A 177 -11.98 -0.44 9.83
C CYS A 177 -13.23 -1.24 9.50
N GLY A 178 -13.04 -2.40 8.87
CA GLY A 178 -14.13 -3.31 8.57
C GLY A 178 -14.72 -3.95 9.84
N GLY A 179 -16.02 -4.19 9.83
CA GLY A 179 -16.73 -4.98 10.84
C GLY A 179 -16.38 -6.48 10.74
N ASN A 180 -16.70 -7.23 11.80
CA ASN A 180 -16.44 -8.67 11.91
C ASN A 180 -14.95 -9.01 11.75
N ARG A 181 -14.06 -8.16 12.27
CA ARG A 181 -12.60 -8.29 12.24
C ARG A 181 -12.00 -8.07 13.62
N SER A 182 -10.71 -8.40 13.78
CA SER A 182 -10.00 -8.31 15.05
C SER A 182 -9.94 -6.87 15.61
N ALA A 183 -10.38 -6.68 16.87
CA ALA A 183 -10.29 -5.39 17.58
C ALA A 183 -8.85 -4.93 17.78
N VAL A 184 -7.90 -5.85 17.99
CA VAL A 184 -6.46 -5.54 18.13
C VAL A 184 -5.92 -4.81 16.90
N ARG A 185 -6.36 -5.19 15.70
CA ARG A 185 -5.97 -4.53 14.47
C ARG A 185 -6.47 -3.08 14.40
N ARG A 186 -7.64 -2.79 14.95
CA ARG A 186 -8.26 -1.46 14.95
C ARG A 186 -7.44 -0.47 15.77
N SER A 187 -7.10 -0.84 17.00
CA SER A 187 -6.27 -0.01 17.87
C SER A 187 -4.87 0.20 17.31
N ALA A 188 -4.28 -0.84 16.70
CA ALA A 188 -2.97 -0.73 16.07
C ALA A 188 -2.97 0.25 14.87
N MET A 189 -4.02 0.25 14.04
CA MET A 189 -4.17 1.24 12.96
C MET A 189 -4.34 2.66 13.51
N GLY A 190 -5.14 2.84 14.59
CA GLY A 190 -5.29 4.13 15.27
C GLY A 190 -3.95 4.68 15.76
N ARG A 191 -3.15 3.84 16.40
CA ARG A 191 -1.80 4.18 16.88
C ARG A 191 -0.87 4.59 15.74
N VAL A 192 -0.76 3.77 14.69
CA VAL A 192 0.11 4.05 13.54
C VAL A 192 -0.28 5.35 12.84
N SER A 193 -1.58 5.60 12.65
CA SER A 193 -2.03 6.86 12.06
C SER A 193 -1.65 8.06 12.93
N SER A 194 -1.85 7.99 14.26
CA SER A 194 -1.47 9.06 15.20
C SER A 194 0.04 9.32 15.24
N GLU A 195 0.86 8.29 15.08
CA GLU A 195 2.33 8.42 15.13
C GLU A 195 2.91 9.00 13.84
N LEU A 196 2.31 8.70 12.67
CA LEU A 196 2.92 8.97 11.37
C LEU A 196 2.18 9.99 10.50
N ALA A 197 0.91 10.29 10.78
CA ALA A 197 0.15 11.34 10.11
C ALA A 197 0.08 12.62 10.96
N ASP A 198 -0.12 13.76 10.31
CA ASP A 198 -0.29 15.07 10.97
C ASP A 198 -1.75 15.32 11.38
N LEU A 199 -2.69 14.62 10.74
CA LEU A 199 -4.10 14.60 11.10
C LEU A 199 -4.71 13.26 10.76
N THR A 200 -5.33 12.65 11.75
CA THR A 200 -6.08 11.39 11.60
C THR A 200 -7.57 11.67 11.44
N ILE A 201 -8.18 11.17 10.37
CA ILE A 201 -9.61 11.25 10.14
C ILE A 201 -10.20 9.83 10.16
N ILE A 202 -11.09 9.59 11.11
CA ILE A 202 -11.72 8.29 11.31
C ILE A 202 -13.14 8.32 10.74
N THR A 203 -13.45 7.34 9.90
CA THR A 203 -14.74 7.26 9.20
C THR A 203 -15.23 5.81 9.11
N GLN A 204 -16.47 5.63 8.65
CA GLN A 204 -17.04 4.30 8.44
C GLN A 204 -16.44 3.65 7.18
N ASP A 205 -16.05 2.39 7.30
CA ASP A 205 -15.73 1.49 6.19
C ASP A 205 -16.86 0.46 6.05
N ASN A 206 -16.60 -0.73 5.54
CA ASN A 206 -17.53 -1.85 5.51
C ASN A 206 -17.80 -2.37 6.92
N SER A 207 -18.68 -1.69 7.66
CA SER A 207 -18.99 -2.08 9.05
C SER A 207 -19.81 -3.38 9.13
N ARG A 208 -20.38 -3.83 8.01
CA ARG A 208 -21.23 -5.04 7.94
C ARG A 208 -22.32 -5.00 9.00
N ASP A 209 -22.37 -5.99 9.89
CA ASP A 209 -23.37 -6.10 10.96
C ASP A 209 -22.93 -5.43 12.27
N GLU A 210 -21.69 -4.92 12.34
CA GLU A 210 -21.13 -4.33 13.55
C GLU A 210 -21.41 -2.84 13.64
N PRO A 211 -21.89 -2.31 14.80
CA PRO A 211 -22.11 -0.88 14.97
C PRO A 211 -20.82 -0.07 14.80
N PHE A 212 -20.91 1.05 14.06
CA PHE A 212 -19.78 1.95 13.86
C PHE A 212 -19.16 2.43 15.18
N GLU A 213 -19.98 2.70 16.16
CA GLU A 213 -19.57 3.20 17.49
C GLU A 213 -18.65 2.21 18.21
N GLN A 214 -18.88 0.91 18.03
CA GLN A 214 -18.01 -0.14 18.60
C GLN A 214 -16.67 -0.19 17.86
N ILE A 215 -16.70 -0.15 16.52
CA ILE A 215 -15.48 -0.11 15.70
C ILE A 215 -14.66 1.15 16.04
N LEU A 216 -15.32 2.30 16.18
CA LEU A 216 -14.70 3.56 16.56
C LEU A 216 -14.04 3.48 17.94
N ALA A 217 -14.74 2.92 18.93
CA ALA A 217 -14.18 2.76 20.27
C ALA A 217 -12.89 1.93 20.27
N ASP A 218 -12.84 0.85 19.49
CA ASP A 218 -11.62 0.04 19.35
C ASP A 218 -10.47 0.81 18.67
N ILE A 219 -10.78 1.61 17.65
CA ILE A 219 -9.75 2.45 16.97
C ILE A 219 -9.19 3.48 17.96
N LEU A 220 -10.05 4.14 18.72
CA LEU A 220 -9.67 5.21 19.66
C LEU A 220 -8.78 4.72 20.80
N LEU A 221 -8.78 3.43 21.14
CA LEU A 221 -7.83 2.86 22.10
C LEU A 221 -6.36 3.04 21.69
N GLY A 222 -6.10 3.21 20.41
CA GLY A 222 -4.73 3.42 19.90
C GLY A 222 -4.41 4.87 19.53
N VAL A 223 -5.41 5.75 19.46
CA VAL A 223 -5.22 7.13 19.00
C VAL A 223 -4.70 8.00 20.14
N THR A 224 -3.59 8.72 19.88
CA THR A 224 -2.92 9.57 20.88
C THR A 224 -2.73 11.02 20.42
N GLY A 225 -2.92 11.32 19.13
CA GLY A 225 -2.75 12.64 18.54
C GLY A 225 -4.08 13.30 18.16
N ASP A 226 -3.99 14.34 17.33
CA ASP A 226 -5.16 15.04 16.83
C ASP A 226 -5.95 14.17 15.86
N TYR A 227 -7.24 14.05 16.09
CA TYR A 227 -8.13 13.30 15.22
C TYR A 227 -9.50 13.96 15.05
N VAL A 228 -10.17 13.59 13.98
CA VAL A 228 -11.55 13.99 13.68
C VAL A 228 -12.36 12.75 13.34
N VAL A 229 -13.59 12.67 13.85
CA VAL A 229 -14.52 11.57 13.52
C VAL A 229 -15.66 12.11 12.66
N ILE A 230 -15.79 11.55 11.46
CA ILE A 230 -16.91 11.84 10.56
C ILE A 230 -17.45 10.50 10.07
N ARG A 231 -18.65 10.12 10.51
CA ARG A 231 -19.20 8.80 10.23
C ARG A 231 -19.38 8.56 8.74
N ASP A 232 -20.06 9.47 8.06
CA ASP A 232 -20.26 9.35 6.60
C ASP A 232 -18.94 9.53 5.85
N ARG A 233 -18.55 8.49 5.09
CA ARG A 233 -17.25 8.47 4.41
C ARG A 233 -17.17 9.51 3.28
N LYS A 234 -18.27 9.82 2.61
CA LYS A 234 -18.31 10.86 1.58
C LYS A 234 -18.14 12.24 2.20
N GLU A 235 -18.80 12.51 3.32
CA GLU A 235 -18.62 13.75 4.07
C GLU A 235 -17.19 13.87 4.61
N ALA A 236 -16.60 12.76 5.09
CA ALA A 236 -15.22 12.71 5.54
C ALA A 236 -14.23 13.08 4.42
N ILE A 237 -14.41 12.57 3.21
CA ILE A 237 -13.58 12.95 2.04
C ILE A 237 -13.71 14.45 1.79
N GLY A 238 -14.93 14.98 1.75
CA GLY A 238 -15.18 16.43 1.57
C GLY A 238 -14.51 17.30 2.65
N TYR A 239 -14.60 16.87 3.90
CA TYR A 239 -13.91 17.52 5.01
C TYR A 239 -12.40 17.50 4.82
N CYS A 240 -11.80 16.33 4.56
CA CYS A 240 -10.37 16.20 4.33
C CYS A 240 -9.88 17.14 3.22
N MET A 241 -10.57 17.15 2.08
CA MET A 241 -10.23 18.02 0.96
C MET A 241 -10.33 19.51 1.36
N SER A 242 -11.30 19.91 2.20
CA SER A 242 -11.43 21.27 2.69
C SER A 242 -10.29 21.73 3.61
N GLN A 243 -9.63 20.77 4.30
CA GLN A 243 -8.51 21.02 5.21
C GLN A 243 -7.15 21.07 4.51
N MET A 244 -7.08 20.67 3.23
CA MET A 244 -5.84 20.62 2.48
C MET A 244 -5.23 22.01 2.24
N ARG A 245 -3.91 22.04 2.24
CA ARG A 245 -3.06 23.18 1.94
C ARG A 245 -2.03 22.80 0.88
N PRO A 246 -1.37 23.78 0.22
CA PRO A 246 -0.31 23.47 -0.73
C PRO A 246 0.78 22.58 -0.11
N GLY A 247 1.17 21.52 -0.83
CA GLY A 247 2.18 20.56 -0.40
C GLY A 247 1.69 19.48 0.56
N ASP A 248 0.39 19.45 0.91
CA ASP A 248 -0.18 18.37 1.71
C ASP A 248 -0.40 17.10 0.88
N LEU A 249 -0.31 15.96 1.54
CA LEU A 249 -0.76 14.65 1.05
C LEU A 249 -2.01 14.21 1.83
N LEU A 250 -3.13 14.04 1.13
CA LEU A 250 -4.31 13.35 1.66
C LEU A 250 -4.28 11.91 1.20
N VAL A 251 -4.32 10.96 2.12
CA VAL A 251 -4.41 9.54 1.79
C VAL A 251 -5.72 8.95 2.32
N LEU A 252 -6.52 8.39 1.39
CA LEU A 252 -7.76 7.67 1.64
C LEU A 252 -7.43 6.19 1.74
N VAL A 253 -7.62 5.60 2.93
CA VAL A 253 -7.07 4.29 3.27
C VAL A 253 -8.20 3.29 3.58
N GLY A 254 -7.98 2.04 3.15
CA GLY A 254 -8.83 0.90 3.47
C GLY A 254 -9.57 0.32 2.28
N LYS A 255 -10.25 1.15 1.49
CA LYS A 255 -11.06 0.69 0.35
C LYS A 255 -10.24 0.38 -0.91
N GLY A 256 -9.22 1.17 -1.17
CA GLY A 256 -8.38 0.96 -2.36
C GLY A 256 -9.21 0.92 -3.65
N HIS A 257 -9.31 -0.25 -4.27
CA HIS A 257 -10.03 -0.47 -5.52
C HIS A 257 -11.51 -0.82 -5.35
N GLU A 258 -12.02 -0.90 -4.13
CA GLU A 258 -13.41 -1.27 -3.86
C GLU A 258 -14.38 -0.18 -4.35
N ASP A 259 -15.44 -0.60 -5.05
CA ASP A 259 -16.48 0.26 -5.61
C ASP A 259 -17.80 0.15 -4.83
N THR A 260 -17.78 -0.46 -3.66
CA THR A 260 -18.98 -0.67 -2.83
C THR A 260 -18.68 -0.38 -1.36
N GLN A 261 -19.74 -0.09 -0.60
CA GLN A 261 -19.71 -0.03 0.85
C GLN A 261 -20.81 -0.88 1.44
N GLU A 262 -20.47 -1.70 2.44
CA GLU A 262 -21.40 -2.61 3.12
C GLU A 262 -21.68 -2.12 4.55
N ILE A 263 -22.93 -1.73 4.82
CA ILE A 263 -23.40 -1.23 6.11
C ILE A 263 -24.72 -1.91 6.47
N ALA A 264 -24.80 -2.52 7.65
CA ALA A 264 -26.00 -3.19 8.15
C ALA A 264 -26.61 -4.18 7.14
N GLY A 265 -25.75 -5.00 6.50
CA GLY A 265 -26.16 -5.99 5.51
C GLY A 265 -26.56 -5.41 4.14
N LYS A 266 -26.49 -4.08 3.95
CA LYS A 266 -26.75 -3.42 2.67
C LYS A 266 -25.46 -3.10 1.98
N VAL A 267 -25.35 -3.49 0.70
CA VAL A 267 -24.22 -3.15 -0.17
C VAL A 267 -24.68 -2.05 -1.15
N GLU A 268 -24.02 -0.92 -1.08
CA GLU A 268 -24.30 0.24 -1.94
C GLU A 268 -23.07 0.57 -2.78
N ALA A 269 -23.28 1.14 -3.97
CA ALA A 269 -22.20 1.64 -4.82
C ALA A 269 -21.50 2.81 -4.11
N PHE A 270 -20.17 2.75 -4.04
CA PHE A 270 -19.35 3.76 -3.37
C PHE A 270 -17.97 3.82 -4.03
N SER A 271 -17.63 4.93 -4.64
CA SER A 271 -16.34 5.15 -5.29
C SER A 271 -15.68 6.40 -4.72
N GLU A 272 -14.57 6.24 -4.00
CA GLU A 272 -13.79 7.36 -3.47
C GLU A 272 -13.27 8.26 -4.59
N ARG A 273 -12.83 7.66 -5.69
CA ARG A 273 -12.37 8.37 -6.88
C ARG A 273 -13.44 9.32 -7.43
N ASP A 274 -14.67 8.81 -7.66
CA ASP A 274 -15.75 9.61 -8.24
C ASP A 274 -16.16 10.74 -7.30
N ILE A 275 -16.09 10.51 -5.99
CA ILE A 275 -16.35 11.54 -4.98
C ILE A 275 -15.29 12.65 -5.06
N VAL A 276 -14.00 12.29 -5.09
CA VAL A 276 -12.90 13.26 -5.24
C VAL A 276 -13.08 14.08 -6.52
N GLU A 277 -13.27 13.42 -7.67
CA GLU A 277 -13.46 14.11 -8.94
C GLU A 277 -14.69 15.04 -8.95
N SER A 278 -15.79 14.63 -8.33
CA SER A 278 -17.01 15.45 -8.22
C SER A 278 -16.75 16.75 -7.42
N ILE A 279 -16.00 16.64 -6.30
CA ILE A 279 -15.66 17.80 -5.47
C ILE A 279 -14.72 18.74 -6.23
N GLU A 280 -13.71 18.21 -6.92
CA GLU A 280 -12.81 19.03 -7.74
C GLU A 280 -13.54 19.80 -8.83
N LYS A 281 -14.43 19.15 -9.59
CA LYS A 281 -15.24 19.77 -10.65
C LYS A 281 -16.12 20.89 -10.11
N THR A 282 -16.75 20.66 -8.96
CA THR A 282 -17.64 21.67 -8.31
C THR A 282 -16.89 22.93 -7.93
N LYS A 283 -15.63 22.81 -7.47
CA LYS A 283 -14.82 23.99 -7.11
C LYS A 283 -14.30 24.74 -8.33
N LYS A 284 -13.84 24.02 -9.37
CA LYS A 284 -13.41 24.67 -10.63
C LYS A 284 -14.53 25.46 -11.28
N GLY A 285 -15.76 24.97 -11.27
CA GLY A 285 -16.94 25.69 -11.79
C GLY A 285 -17.36 26.93 -10.99
N LYS A 286 -16.95 27.05 -9.71
CA LYS A 286 -17.18 28.24 -8.87
C LYS A 286 -16.12 29.35 -9.04
N VAL A 287 -14.93 29.01 -9.48
CA VAL A 287 -13.82 29.97 -9.72
C VAL A 287 -13.95 30.61 -11.11
N SER A 288 -14.72 30.01 -12.01
CA SER A 288 -14.93 30.49 -13.39
C SER A 288 -16.17 31.40 -13.54
N LYS A 289 -16.86 31.75 -12.47
CA LYS A 289 -17.94 32.73 -12.38
C LYS A 289 -17.51 33.90 -11.50
#